data_a568c6834d4576d583b0c482c248eb96
#
_entry.id   a568c6834d4576d583b0c482c248eb96
#
_cell.length_a   1.000
_cell.length_b   1.000
_cell.length_c   1.000
_cell.angle_alpha   90.00
_cell.angle_beta   90.00
_cell.angle_gamma   90.00
#
_symmetry.space_group_name_H-M   'P 1'
#
loop_
_entity.id
_entity.type
_entity.pdbx_description
1 polymer ?
#
loop_
_entity_poly.entity_id
_entity_poly.type
_entity_poly.pdbx_seq_one_letter_code
_entity_poly.pdbx_strand_id
1 'polypeptide(L)'
;MPEPTEGPTVLRILLGTQLRRLRDSRGITAQEAARAIRGSESKISRIELGRNAIREIDVLDLLTYYGVGAVEREQLLSLAEQANRPGWWHRYNDILPDWFQAYVGMEEAATSIRIYEPQFIPGLLQTQQYAAAVLAVGDIPLNETERHVILRKERQRRFTEGRLKLWAIVEETALRRPIGGKEILREQLRYLISLSSRQNLTLQIVPFGMGGHAAPSGFTILRFNEPDLPDVAYLEHLTSALYFDKRFDVDRYLLAMERLSIISANPSETPGILTTIINELEE
;
A
#
# COMPACT_ATOMS: atom_id res chain seq x y z
N MET A 1 -25.21 -13.16 -1.28
CA MET A 1 -24.17 -12.92 -0.26
C MET A 1 -23.30 -11.80 -0.79
N PRO A 2 -23.02 -10.74 -0.03
CA PRO A 2 -22.07 -9.76 -0.50
C PRO A 2 -20.72 -10.48 -0.72
N GLU A 3 -20.07 -10.21 -1.85
CA GLU A 3 -18.69 -10.67 -2.08
C GLU A 3 -17.82 -10.16 -0.94
N PRO A 4 -16.87 -10.96 -0.44
CA PRO A 4 -15.94 -10.49 0.58
C PRO A 4 -15.21 -9.25 0.07
N THR A 5 -15.39 -8.15 0.77
CA THR A 5 -14.83 -6.83 0.45
C THR A 5 -13.30 -6.79 0.61
N GLU A 6 -12.68 -7.91 1.00
CA GLU A 6 -11.28 -7.99 1.40
C GLU A 6 -10.45 -8.77 0.39
N GLY A 7 -9.33 -8.16 -0.01
CA GLY A 7 -8.39 -8.82 -0.91
C GLY A 7 -7.65 -9.99 -0.23
N PRO A 8 -7.20 -11.01 -0.99
CA PRO A 8 -6.58 -12.22 -0.46
C PRO A 8 -5.34 -11.94 0.42
N THR A 9 -4.62 -10.86 0.20
CA THR A 9 -3.47 -10.48 1.04
C THR A 9 -3.90 -10.11 2.45
N VAL A 10 -4.98 -9.36 2.62
CA VAL A 10 -5.53 -8.99 3.92
C VAL A 10 -6.07 -10.21 4.64
N LEU A 11 -6.78 -11.08 3.93
CA LEU A 11 -7.28 -12.34 4.51
C LEU A 11 -6.11 -13.22 5.01
N ARG A 12 -4.96 -13.21 4.33
CA ARG A 12 -3.74 -13.90 4.80
C ARG A 12 -3.17 -13.29 6.07
N ILE A 13 -3.12 -11.96 6.17
CA ILE A 13 -2.66 -11.27 7.38
C ILE A 13 -3.61 -11.53 8.54
N LEU A 14 -4.93 -11.46 8.31
CA LEU A 14 -5.94 -11.79 9.31
C LEU A 14 -5.78 -13.23 9.83
N LEU A 15 -5.71 -14.21 8.92
CA LEU A 15 -5.49 -15.60 9.28
C LEU A 15 -4.20 -15.78 10.08
N GLY A 16 -3.10 -15.17 9.65
CA GLY A 16 -1.83 -15.21 10.34
C GLY A 16 -1.89 -14.64 11.75
N THR A 17 -2.56 -13.49 11.91
CA THR A 17 -2.79 -12.85 13.21
C THR A 17 -3.63 -13.73 14.13
N GLN A 18 -4.70 -14.35 13.62
CA GLN A 18 -5.53 -15.28 14.39
C GLN A 18 -4.73 -16.51 14.82
N LEU A 19 -3.98 -17.13 13.91
CA LEU A 19 -3.11 -18.27 14.23
C LEU A 19 -2.09 -17.92 15.32
N ARG A 20 -1.47 -16.73 15.24
CA ARG A 20 -0.53 -16.26 16.27
C ARG A 20 -1.21 -16.05 17.62
N ARG A 21 -2.38 -15.40 17.67
CA ARG A 21 -3.16 -15.23 18.92
C ARG A 21 -3.51 -16.58 19.54
N LEU A 22 -3.95 -17.52 18.74
CA LEU A 22 -4.26 -18.89 19.19
C LEU A 22 -3.03 -19.58 19.78
N ARG A 23 -1.88 -19.48 19.11
CA ARG A 23 -0.61 -20.01 19.58
C ARG A 23 -0.17 -19.39 20.90
N ASP A 24 -0.11 -18.06 20.94
CA ASP A 24 0.37 -17.31 22.11
C ASP A 24 -0.55 -17.51 23.32
N SER A 25 -1.87 -17.56 23.13
CA SER A 25 -2.86 -17.78 24.21
C SER A 25 -2.72 -19.18 24.86
N ARG A 26 -2.09 -20.12 24.16
CA ARG A 26 -1.85 -21.48 24.65
C ARG A 26 -0.41 -21.70 25.13
N GLY A 27 0.39 -20.63 25.14
CA GLY A 27 1.80 -20.70 25.57
C GLY A 27 2.69 -21.53 24.63
N ILE A 28 2.25 -21.78 23.39
CA ILE A 28 2.98 -22.57 22.41
C ILE A 28 4.06 -21.71 21.75
N THR A 29 5.28 -22.22 21.68
CA THR A 29 6.39 -21.53 21.01
C THR A 29 6.31 -21.68 19.48
N ALA A 30 6.95 -20.79 18.73
CA ALA A 30 7.05 -20.92 17.27
C ALA A 30 7.76 -22.21 16.87
N GLN A 31 8.71 -22.69 17.67
CA GLN A 31 9.43 -23.95 17.43
C GLN A 31 8.50 -25.18 17.56
N GLU A 32 7.64 -25.20 18.56
CA GLU A 32 6.67 -26.28 18.74
C GLU A 32 5.63 -26.29 17.61
N ALA A 33 5.11 -25.10 17.24
CA ALA A 33 4.22 -24.96 16.10
C ALA A 33 4.87 -25.41 14.78
N ALA A 34 6.16 -25.09 14.59
CA ALA A 34 6.92 -25.54 13.42
C ALA A 34 7.02 -27.07 13.32
N ARG A 35 7.23 -27.75 14.44
CA ARG A 35 7.26 -29.22 14.50
C ARG A 35 5.91 -29.82 14.08
N ALA A 36 4.79 -29.21 14.53
CA ALA A 36 3.45 -29.69 14.20
C ALA A 36 3.19 -29.72 12.67
N ILE A 37 3.74 -28.76 11.92
CA ILE A 37 3.61 -28.68 10.45
C ILE A 37 4.84 -29.23 9.70
N ARG A 38 5.76 -29.89 10.35
CA ARG A 38 7.03 -30.39 9.77
C ARG A 38 7.81 -29.27 9.05
N GLY A 39 7.79 -28.08 9.65
CA GLY A 39 8.38 -26.87 9.09
C GLY A 39 9.49 -26.28 9.95
N SER A 40 9.88 -25.04 9.65
CA SER A 40 10.83 -24.23 10.41
C SER A 40 10.12 -23.08 11.14
N GLU A 41 10.77 -22.52 12.16
CA GLU A 41 10.28 -21.29 12.83
C GLU A 41 10.10 -20.14 11.85
N SER A 42 10.99 -20.02 10.85
CA SER A 42 10.85 -19.03 9.78
C SER A 42 9.59 -19.26 8.96
N LYS A 43 9.13 -20.52 8.78
CA LYS A 43 7.86 -20.81 8.10
C LYS A 43 6.69 -20.33 8.96
N ILE A 44 6.69 -20.61 10.27
CA ILE A 44 5.66 -20.11 11.20
C ILE A 44 5.61 -18.58 11.19
N SER A 45 6.75 -17.92 11.30
CA SER A 45 6.81 -16.46 11.24
C SER A 45 6.20 -15.89 9.95
N ARG A 46 6.51 -16.49 8.78
CA ARG A 46 5.93 -16.06 7.51
C ARG A 46 4.42 -16.30 7.42
N ILE A 47 3.94 -17.41 8.00
CA ILE A 47 2.52 -17.72 8.11
C ILE A 47 1.82 -16.66 8.99
N GLU A 48 2.34 -16.42 10.18
CA GLU A 48 1.76 -15.49 11.16
C GLU A 48 1.80 -14.02 10.68
N LEU A 49 2.73 -13.68 9.78
CA LEU A 49 2.83 -12.37 9.13
C LEU A 49 2.01 -12.29 7.83
N GLY A 50 1.35 -13.35 7.39
CA GLY A 50 0.57 -13.38 6.15
C GLY A 50 1.37 -13.11 4.87
N ARG A 51 2.70 -13.28 4.91
CA ARG A 51 3.59 -12.92 3.79
C ARG A 51 3.46 -13.83 2.57
N ASN A 52 3.06 -15.07 2.77
CA ASN A 52 2.95 -16.08 1.71
C ASN A 52 1.60 -16.79 1.76
N ALA A 53 1.20 -17.40 0.64
CA ALA A 53 0.07 -18.31 0.62
C ALA A 53 0.32 -19.46 1.63
N ILE A 54 -0.73 -19.86 2.33
CA ILE A 54 -0.66 -20.86 3.39
C ILE A 54 -1.34 -22.13 2.89
N ARG A 55 -0.65 -23.26 2.93
CA ARG A 55 -1.30 -24.53 2.56
C ARG A 55 -2.38 -24.87 3.58
N GLU A 56 -3.55 -25.22 3.13
CA GLU A 56 -4.71 -25.57 3.99
C GLU A 56 -4.35 -26.70 4.98
N ILE A 57 -3.53 -27.65 4.55
CA ILE A 57 -3.06 -28.73 5.43
C ILE A 57 -2.21 -28.18 6.60
N ASP A 58 -1.36 -27.18 6.36
CA ASP A 58 -0.58 -26.55 7.44
C ASP A 58 -1.50 -25.82 8.43
N VAL A 59 -2.56 -25.16 7.93
CA VAL A 59 -3.56 -24.52 8.79
C VAL A 59 -4.31 -25.56 9.62
N LEU A 60 -4.76 -26.64 9.00
CA LEU A 60 -5.46 -27.73 9.69
C LEU A 60 -4.58 -28.36 10.80
N ASP A 61 -3.32 -28.62 10.49
CA ASP A 61 -2.35 -29.20 11.45
C ASP A 61 -2.13 -28.23 12.64
N LEU A 62 -1.95 -26.93 12.38
CA LEU A 62 -1.80 -25.91 13.42
C LEU A 62 -3.05 -25.80 14.30
N LEU A 63 -4.24 -25.69 13.69
CA LEU A 63 -5.50 -25.59 14.43
C LEU A 63 -5.79 -26.84 15.28
N THR A 64 -5.41 -28.01 14.78
CA THR A 64 -5.50 -29.27 15.52
C THR A 64 -4.51 -29.30 16.69
N TYR A 65 -3.27 -28.91 16.48
CA TYR A 65 -2.25 -28.83 17.51
C TYR A 65 -2.60 -27.78 18.59
N TYR A 66 -3.18 -26.64 18.19
CA TYR A 66 -3.64 -25.62 19.13
C TYR A 66 -4.93 -26.02 19.87
N GLY A 67 -5.58 -27.14 19.52
CA GLY A 67 -6.78 -27.60 20.18
C GLY A 67 -8.01 -26.72 19.90
N VAL A 68 -8.12 -26.19 18.68
CA VAL A 68 -9.24 -25.30 18.28
C VAL A 68 -10.50 -26.11 18.06
N GLY A 69 -11.65 -25.63 18.61
CA GLY A 69 -12.97 -26.27 18.47
C GLY A 69 -13.44 -26.34 17.03
N ALA A 70 -14.39 -27.25 16.74
CA ALA A 70 -14.83 -27.55 15.37
C ALA A 70 -15.37 -26.32 14.62
N VAL A 71 -16.20 -25.50 15.26
CA VAL A 71 -16.81 -24.32 14.62
C VAL A 71 -15.76 -23.27 14.25
N GLU A 72 -14.89 -22.90 15.17
CA GLU A 72 -13.80 -21.93 14.93
C GLU A 72 -12.82 -22.47 13.90
N ARG A 73 -12.52 -23.80 13.92
CA ARG A 73 -11.67 -24.45 12.94
C ARG A 73 -12.22 -24.33 11.53
N GLU A 74 -13.53 -24.59 11.33
CA GLU A 74 -14.17 -24.47 10.03
C GLU A 74 -14.13 -23.02 9.51
N GLN A 75 -14.35 -22.03 10.37
CA GLN A 75 -14.25 -20.62 10.01
C GLN A 75 -12.82 -20.25 9.54
N LEU A 76 -11.78 -20.69 10.26
CA LEU A 76 -10.40 -20.39 9.91
C LEU A 76 -9.91 -21.16 8.66
N LEU A 77 -10.43 -22.35 8.39
CA LEU A 77 -10.17 -23.06 7.14
C LEU A 77 -10.84 -22.39 5.95
N SER A 78 -12.09 -21.93 6.09
CA SER A 78 -12.76 -21.12 5.07
C SER A 78 -12.01 -19.82 4.78
N LEU A 79 -11.50 -19.17 5.83
CA LEU A 79 -10.66 -17.98 5.68
C LEU A 79 -9.36 -18.31 4.93
N ALA A 80 -8.73 -19.47 5.19
CA ALA A 80 -7.52 -19.91 4.49
C ALA A 80 -7.76 -20.17 3.00
N GLU A 81 -8.88 -20.78 2.64
CA GLU A 81 -9.29 -21.00 1.26
C GLU A 81 -9.45 -19.65 0.52
N GLN A 82 -10.17 -18.70 1.12
CA GLN A 82 -10.38 -17.37 0.54
C GLN A 82 -9.05 -16.59 0.42
N ALA A 83 -8.19 -16.67 1.44
CA ALA A 83 -6.86 -16.05 1.48
C ALA A 83 -5.91 -16.58 0.39
N ASN A 84 -6.12 -17.80 -0.09
CA ASN A 84 -5.34 -18.43 -1.15
C ASN A 84 -5.87 -18.13 -2.57
N ARG A 85 -7.04 -17.52 -2.71
CA ARG A 85 -7.55 -17.12 -4.04
C ARG A 85 -6.61 -16.07 -4.64
N PRO A 86 -6.28 -16.18 -5.94
CA PRO A 86 -5.44 -15.20 -6.58
C PRO A 86 -6.18 -13.85 -6.68
N GLY A 87 -5.51 -12.76 -6.25
CA GLY A 87 -6.01 -11.41 -6.51
C GLY A 87 -5.86 -11.03 -7.99
N TRP A 88 -6.58 -9.99 -8.44
CA TRP A 88 -6.55 -9.54 -9.84
C TRP A 88 -5.13 -9.18 -10.32
N TRP A 89 -4.22 -8.77 -9.43
CA TRP A 89 -2.84 -8.40 -9.75
C TRP A 89 -1.95 -9.60 -10.08
N HIS A 90 -2.36 -10.84 -9.77
CA HIS A 90 -1.58 -12.04 -10.08
C HIS A 90 -1.29 -12.22 -11.58
N ARG A 91 -2.11 -11.65 -12.46
CA ARG A 91 -1.85 -11.65 -13.92
C ARG A 91 -0.64 -10.80 -14.33
N TYR A 92 -0.05 -10.07 -13.40
CA TYR A 92 1.14 -9.24 -13.57
C TYR A 92 2.36 -9.78 -12.81
N ASN A 93 2.31 -11.02 -12.31
CA ASN A 93 3.39 -11.63 -11.52
C ASN A 93 4.73 -11.68 -12.25
N ASP A 94 4.69 -11.75 -13.59
CA ASP A 94 5.87 -11.79 -14.46
C ASP A 94 6.60 -10.44 -14.58
N ILE A 95 5.91 -9.33 -14.28
CA ILE A 95 6.49 -7.98 -14.31
C ILE A 95 6.59 -7.33 -12.93
N LEU A 96 5.99 -7.92 -11.89
CA LEU A 96 5.99 -7.36 -10.55
C LEU A 96 6.89 -8.17 -9.61
N PRO A 97 7.82 -7.53 -8.90
CA PRO A 97 8.54 -8.20 -7.84
C PRO A 97 7.60 -8.59 -6.69
N ASP A 98 7.90 -9.70 -6.01
CA ASP A 98 7.05 -10.26 -4.95
C ASP A 98 6.70 -9.25 -3.85
N TRP A 99 7.65 -8.41 -3.48
CA TRP A 99 7.43 -7.39 -2.45
C TRP A 99 6.39 -6.33 -2.90
N PHE A 100 6.31 -6.02 -4.20
CA PHE A 100 5.33 -5.06 -4.70
C PHE A 100 3.94 -5.70 -4.88
N GLN A 101 3.87 -7.00 -5.19
CA GLN A 101 2.61 -7.74 -5.21
C GLN A 101 1.91 -7.70 -3.84
N ALA A 102 2.69 -7.84 -2.75
CA ALA A 102 2.16 -7.71 -1.40
C ALA A 102 1.59 -6.30 -1.14
N TYR A 103 2.28 -5.25 -1.61
CA TYR A 103 1.79 -3.87 -1.53
C TYR A 103 0.46 -3.69 -2.27
N VAL A 104 0.38 -4.14 -3.53
CA VAL A 104 -0.85 -4.03 -4.34
C VAL A 104 -2.03 -4.72 -3.66
N GLY A 105 -1.80 -5.89 -3.05
CA GLY A 105 -2.82 -6.59 -2.30
C GLY A 105 -3.29 -5.87 -1.04
N MET A 106 -2.39 -5.20 -0.32
CA MET A 106 -2.74 -4.37 0.82
C MET A 106 -3.41 -3.05 0.40
N GLU A 107 -2.94 -2.41 -0.67
CA GLU A 107 -3.57 -1.23 -1.25
C GLU A 107 -5.01 -1.52 -1.70
N GLU A 108 -5.26 -2.68 -2.32
CA GLU A 108 -6.61 -3.13 -2.72
C GLU A 108 -7.56 -3.24 -1.53
N ALA A 109 -7.09 -3.64 -0.38
CA ALA A 109 -7.92 -3.83 0.81
C ALA A 109 -7.99 -2.59 1.73
N ALA A 110 -7.07 -1.64 1.57
CA ALA A 110 -7.05 -0.44 2.39
C ALA A 110 -8.33 0.41 2.19
N THR A 111 -8.87 0.95 3.27
CA THR A 111 -9.98 1.91 3.26
C THR A 111 -9.50 3.35 3.25
N SER A 112 -8.30 3.57 3.77
CA SER A 112 -7.63 4.86 3.75
C SER A 112 -6.13 4.69 3.54
N ILE A 113 -5.56 5.53 2.69
CA ILE A 113 -4.12 5.58 2.41
C ILE A 113 -3.62 6.99 2.66
N ARG A 114 -2.50 7.10 3.37
CA ARG A 114 -1.76 8.35 3.54
C ARG A 114 -0.41 8.19 2.86
N ILE A 115 -0.05 9.12 1.99
CA ILE A 115 1.18 9.07 1.20
C ILE A 115 1.95 10.37 1.39
N TYR A 116 3.24 10.26 1.68
CA TYR A 116 4.19 11.34 1.52
C TYR A 116 5.16 11.01 0.39
N GLU A 117 5.27 11.91 -0.59
CA GLU A 117 6.11 11.73 -1.78
C GLU A 117 6.99 12.95 -2.03
N PRO A 118 8.33 12.81 -1.84
CA PRO A 118 9.27 13.90 -2.10
C PRO A 118 9.74 13.98 -3.55
N GLN A 119 9.66 12.90 -4.32
CA GLN A 119 10.34 12.79 -5.62
C GLN A 119 9.39 12.75 -6.81
N PHE A 120 8.26 12.07 -6.67
CA PHE A 120 7.28 11.84 -7.73
C PHE A 120 5.87 12.22 -7.28
N ILE A 121 4.98 12.41 -8.21
CA ILE A 121 3.55 12.44 -7.92
C ILE A 121 3.12 11.01 -7.56
N PRO A 122 2.32 10.81 -6.48
CA PRO A 122 1.87 9.47 -6.08
C PRO A 122 1.21 8.68 -7.21
N GLY A 123 1.52 7.39 -7.34
CA GLY A 123 1.04 6.54 -8.43
C GLY A 123 -0.49 6.54 -8.59
N LEU A 124 -1.23 6.66 -7.50
CA LEU A 124 -2.70 6.74 -7.52
C LEU A 124 -3.24 8.05 -8.11
N LEU A 125 -2.40 9.08 -8.27
CA LEU A 125 -2.76 10.40 -8.79
C LEU A 125 -2.10 10.71 -10.15
N GLN A 126 -1.46 9.74 -10.81
CA GLN A 126 -0.77 9.95 -12.08
C GLN A 126 -1.69 9.80 -13.28
N THR A 127 -1.48 10.63 -14.31
CA THR A 127 -1.98 10.39 -15.66
C THR A 127 -1.22 9.23 -16.32
N GLN A 128 -1.74 8.66 -17.40
CA GLN A 128 -1.07 7.57 -18.09
C GLN A 128 0.27 8.01 -18.71
N GLN A 129 0.33 9.22 -19.29
CA GLN A 129 1.53 9.77 -19.89
C GLN A 129 2.63 10.03 -18.85
N TYR A 130 2.26 10.63 -17.71
CA TYR A 130 3.20 10.85 -16.61
C TYR A 130 3.66 9.52 -16.01
N ALA A 131 2.77 8.54 -15.85
CA ALA A 131 3.11 7.20 -15.39
C ALA A 131 4.13 6.51 -16.30
N ALA A 132 3.92 6.57 -17.62
CA ALA A 132 4.87 6.02 -18.60
C ALA A 132 6.23 6.72 -18.52
N ALA A 133 6.23 8.04 -18.36
CA ALA A 133 7.46 8.82 -18.23
C ALA A 133 8.23 8.49 -16.94
N VAL A 134 7.54 8.28 -15.81
CA VAL A 134 8.17 7.85 -14.55
C VAL A 134 8.77 6.45 -14.69
N LEU A 135 8.07 5.51 -15.34
CA LEU A 135 8.57 4.16 -15.59
C LEU A 135 9.83 4.16 -16.46
N ALA A 136 9.89 5.04 -17.46
CA ALA A 136 11.07 5.21 -18.31
C ALA A 136 12.30 5.74 -17.54
N VAL A 137 12.10 6.54 -16.49
CA VAL A 137 13.20 6.96 -15.59
C VAL A 137 13.73 5.79 -14.76
N GLY A 138 12.88 4.82 -14.44
CA GLY A 138 13.21 3.62 -13.66
C GLY A 138 13.77 2.46 -14.50
N ASP A 139 14.18 2.68 -15.75
CA ASP A 139 14.73 1.66 -16.65
C ASP A 139 13.79 0.47 -16.92
N ILE A 140 12.47 0.68 -16.78
CA ILE A 140 11.48 -0.36 -17.17
C ILE A 140 11.52 -0.52 -18.69
N PRO A 141 11.67 -1.75 -19.20
CA PRO A 141 11.69 -2.00 -20.64
C PRO A 141 10.43 -1.49 -21.36
N LEU A 142 10.60 -0.91 -22.55
CA LEU A 142 9.48 -0.32 -23.30
C LEU A 142 8.35 -1.32 -23.57
N ASN A 143 8.68 -2.59 -23.81
CA ASN A 143 7.71 -3.67 -24.02
C ASN A 143 6.89 -4.02 -22.76
N GLU A 144 7.35 -3.61 -21.56
CA GLU A 144 6.65 -3.84 -20.30
C GLU A 144 5.94 -2.57 -19.81
N THR A 145 6.34 -1.40 -20.29
CA THR A 145 5.82 -0.09 -19.85
C THR A 145 4.30 -0.04 -19.96
N GLU A 146 3.71 -0.49 -21.07
CA GLU A 146 2.27 -0.49 -21.27
C GLU A 146 1.54 -1.32 -20.20
N ARG A 147 2.03 -2.50 -19.89
CA ARG A 147 1.45 -3.38 -18.86
C ARG A 147 1.54 -2.76 -17.45
N HIS A 148 2.65 -2.10 -17.14
CA HIS A 148 2.79 -1.35 -15.88
C HIS A 148 1.83 -0.14 -15.80
N VAL A 149 1.61 0.56 -16.91
CA VAL A 149 0.63 1.66 -16.98
C VAL A 149 -0.80 1.14 -16.79
N ILE A 150 -1.15 0.01 -17.41
CA ILE A 150 -2.46 -0.63 -17.24
C ILE A 150 -2.66 -1.06 -15.79
N LEU A 151 -1.67 -1.73 -15.18
CA LEU A 151 -1.70 -2.09 -13.78
C LEU A 151 -1.94 -0.87 -12.89
N ARG A 152 -1.23 0.24 -13.14
CA ARG A 152 -1.39 1.49 -12.37
C ARG A 152 -2.80 2.05 -12.48
N LYS A 153 -3.38 2.02 -13.69
CA LYS A 153 -4.76 2.42 -13.92
C LYS A 153 -5.77 1.54 -13.15
N GLU A 154 -5.53 0.23 -13.08
CA GLU A 154 -6.37 -0.67 -12.30
C GLU A 154 -6.28 -0.40 -10.79
N ARG A 155 -5.08 -0.14 -10.27
CA ARG A 155 -4.89 0.28 -8.88
C ARG A 155 -5.65 1.58 -8.56
N GLN A 156 -5.71 2.54 -9.50
CA GLN A 156 -6.43 3.80 -9.34
C GLN A 156 -7.96 3.62 -9.27
N ARG A 157 -8.51 2.48 -9.71
CA ARG A 157 -9.96 2.27 -9.84
C ARG A 157 -10.71 2.52 -8.53
N ARG A 158 -10.26 1.96 -7.42
CA ARG A 158 -10.93 2.13 -6.11
C ARG A 158 -10.96 3.59 -5.64
N PHE A 159 -9.89 4.31 -5.90
CA PHE A 159 -9.82 5.75 -5.63
C PHE A 159 -10.78 6.52 -6.53
N THR A 160 -10.79 6.25 -7.83
CA THR A 160 -11.67 6.94 -8.80
C THR A 160 -13.15 6.64 -8.58
N GLU A 161 -13.50 5.45 -8.09
CA GLU A 161 -14.85 5.04 -7.70
C GLU A 161 -15.28 5.56 -6.32
N GLY A 162 -14.41 6.27 -5.61
CA GLY A 162 -14.71 6.84 -4.28
C GLY A 162 -14.68 5.85 -3.11
N ARG A 163 -14.21 4.61 -3.34
CA ARG A 163 -14.12 3.54 -2.32
C ARG A 163 -12.86 3.60 -1.47
N LEU A 164 -11.89 4.42 -1.84
CA LEU A 164 -10.63 4.63 -1.15
C LEU A 164 -10.50 6.09 -0.77
N LYS A 165 -10.20 6.39 0.50
CA LYS A 165 -9.81 7.73 0.96
C LYS A 165 -8.30 7.89 0.81
N LEU A 166 -7.88 8.96 0.16
CA LEU A 166 -6.46 9.25 -0.06
C LEU A 166 -6.08 10.60 0.55
N TRP A 167 -5.05 10.59 1.39
CA TRP A 167 -4.38 11.78 1.84
C TRP A 167 -2.95 11.79 1.32
N ALA A 168 -2.65 12.68 0.39
CA ALA A 168 -1.35 12.82 -0.25
C ALA A 168 -0.70 14.15 0.15
N ILE A 169 0.54 14.07 0.61
CA ILE A 169 1.43 15.22 0.82
C ILE A 169 2.58 15.07 -0.17
N VAL A 170 2.76 16.07 -1.03
CA VAL A 170 3.74 16.05 -2.11
C VAL A 170 4.67 17.25 -1.97
N GLU A 171 5.97 17.00 -2.11
CA GLU A 171 6.95 18.09 -2.16
C GLU A 171 6.79 18.91 -3.45
N GLU A 172 6.95 20.22 -3.34
CA GLU A 172 6.93 21.12 -4.50
C GLU A 172 7.97 20.71 -5.55
N THR A 173 9.09 20.10 -5.12
CA THR A 173 10.11 19.52 -6.00
C THR A 173 9.54 18.52 -7.00
N ALA A 174 8.66 17.62 -6.55
CA ALA A 174 8.04 16.61 -7.41
C ALA A 174 7.10 17.23 -8.46
N LEU A 175 6.50 18.38 -8.15
CA LEU A 175 5.57 19.10 -9.02
C LEU A 175 6.27 19.99 -10.05
N ARG A 176 7.54 20.30 -9.84
CA ARG A 176 8.36 21.16 -10.73
C ARG A 176 9.31 20.37 -11.63
N ARG A 177 9.55 19.10 -11.33
CA ARG A 177 10.44 18.26 -12.14
C ARG A 177 9.76 17.82 -13.43
N PRO A 178 10.23 18.21 -14.62
CA PRO A 178 9.53 17.98 -15.89
C PRO A 178 9.78 16.55 -16.40
N ILE A 179 9.31 15.55 -15.64
CA ILE A 179 9.38 14.14 -16.03
C ILE A 179 8.53 13.94 -17.28
N GLY A 180 9.13 13.43 -18.34
CA GLY A 180 8.51 13.28 -19.64
C GLY A 180 8.38 14.58 -20.46
N GLY A 181 8.89 15.71 -19.92
CA GLY A 181 8.83 17.03 -20.56
C GLY A 181 7.76 17.94 -19.98
N LYS A 182 7.84 19.24 -20.30
CA LYS A 182 6.96 20.30 -19.78
C LYS A 182 5.48 20.01 -20.06
N GLU A 183 5.14 19.49 -21.25
CA GLU A 183 3.74 19.21 -21.64
C GLU A 183 3.10 18.12 -20.78
N ILE A 184 3.81 17.00 -20.59
CA ILE A 184 3.31 15.89 -19.76
C ILE A 184 3.14 16.35 -18.32
N LEU A 185 4.10 17.12 -17.79
CA LEU A 185 3.96 17.65 -16.45
C LEU A 185 2.78 18.61 -16.35
N ARG A 186 2.57 19.51 -17.31
CA ARG A 186 1.45 20.46 -17.34
C ARG A 186 0.10 19.72 -17.30
N GLU A 187 -0.06 18.68 -18.13
CA GLU A 187 -1.27 17.85 -18.13
C GLU A 187 -1.48 17.13 -16.80
N GLN A 188 -0.40 16.63 -16.22
CA GLN A 188 -0.43 16.01 -14.91
C GLN A 188 -0.86 16.99 -13.81
N LEU A 189 -0.37 18.23 -13.81
CA LEU A 189 -0.76 19.24 -12.82
C LEU A 189 -2.23 19.67 -13.02
N ARG A 190 -2.70 19.84 -14.25
CA ARG A 190 -4.12 20.11 -14.54
C ARG A 190 -5.01 18.96 -14.04
N TYR A 191 -4.56 17.72 -14.18
CA TYR A 191 -5.26 16.55 -13.65
C TYR A 191 -5.34 16.60 -12.11
N LEU A 192 -4.25 16.96 -11.42
CA LEU A 192 -4.27 17.14 -9.95
C LEU A 192 -5.25 18.22 -9.51
N ILE A 193 -5.34 19.34 -10.24
CA ILE A 193 -6.34 20.39 -9.98
C ILE A 193 -7.76 19.81 -10.11
N SER A 194 -8.04 19.01 -11.14
CA SER A 194 -9.35 18.38 -11.31
C SER A 194 -9.70 17.40 -10.19
N LEU A 195 -8.69 16.70 -9.65
CA LEU A 195 -8.87 15.75 -8.56
C LEU A 195 -9.06 16.44 -7.20
N SER A 196 -8.51 17.63 -6.98
CA SER A 196 -8.51 18.32 -5.68
C SER A 196 -9.92 18.67 -5.17
N SER A 197 -10.94 18.68 -6.05
CA SER A 197 -12.35 18.85 -5.69
C SER A 197 -13.03 17.57 -5.16
N ARG A 198 -12.36 16.42 -5.21
CA ARG A 198 -12.96 15.14 -4.79
C ARG A 198 -13.00 15.03 -3.26
N GLN A 199 -14.14 14.62 -2.72
CA GLN A 199 -14.32 14.45 -1.26
C GLN A 199 -13.45 13.35 -0.64
N ASN A 200 -12.99 12.40 -1.44
CA ASN A 200 -12.14 11.30 -0.99
C ASN A 200 -10.64 11.57 -1.19
N LEU A 201 -10.25 12.80 -1.56
CA LEU A 201 -8.86 13.24 -1.68
C LEU A 201 -8.58 14.44 -0.77
N THR A 202 -7.51 14.33 0.01
CA THR A 202 -6.82 15.47 0.63
C THR A 202 -5.45 15.57 -0.02
N LEU A 203 -5.19 16.62 -0.80
CA LEU A 203 -3.90 16.87 -1.44
C LEU A 203 -3.27 18.12 -0.86
N GLN A 204 -2.08 17.99 -0.31
CA GLN A 204 -1.29 19.08 0.26
C GLN A 204 0.09 19.14 -0.40
N ILE A 205 0.65 20.31 -0.45
CA ILE A 205 1.98 20.57 -1.03
C ILE A 205 2.88 21.14 0.07
N VAL A 206 4.08 20.58 0.20
CA VAL A 206 5.15 21.16 1.03
C VAL A 206 5.90 22.17 0.15
N PRO A 207 5.76 23.51 0.40
CA PRO A 207 6.43 24.52 -0.42
C PRO A 207 7.93 24.55 -0.14
N PHE A 208 8.73 24.98 -1.11
CA PHE A 208 10.19 25.18 -0.95
C PHE A 208 10.57 26.12 0.19
N GLY A 209 9.74 27.11 0.48
CA GLY A 209 10.01 28.08 1.54
C GLY A 209 9.83 27.54 2.97
N MET A 210 9.31 26.33 3.13
CA MET A 210 9.14 25.70 4.44
C MET A 210 10.45 25.07 4.89
N GLY A 211 10.74 25.17 6.19
CA GLY A 211 11.92 24.56 6.79
C GLY A 211 11.94 23.03 6.65
N GLY A 212 13.09 22.43 6.92
CA GLY A 212 13.27 20.97 6.83
C GLY A 212 12.33 20.18 7.75
N HIS A 213 12.07 18.94 7.38
CA HIS A 213 11.27 17.97 8.15
C HIS A 213 12.03 16.65 8.36
N ALA A 214 11.54 15.84 9.30
CA ALA A 214 12.22 14.62 9.74
C ALA A 214 11.93 13.37 8.88
N ALA A 215 11.19 13.48 7.78
CA ALA A 215 10.92 12.34 6.89
C ALA A 215 12.02 12.21 5.83
N PRO A 216 12.95 11.24 5.94
CA PRO A 216 14.12 11.14 5.05
C PRO A 216 13.77 10.58 3.66
N SER A 217 12.61 9.94 3.50
CA SER A 217 12.15 9.32 2.26
C SER A 217 10.63 9.31 2.19
N GLY A 218 10.10 9.05 1.00
CA GLY A 218 8.67 8.79 0.82
C GLY A 218 8.21 7.58 1.61
N PHE A 219 6.96 7.60 2.05
CA PHE A 219 6.32 6.48 2.73
C PHE A 219 4.81 6.46 2.49
N THR A 220 4.22 5.29 2.67
CA THR A 220 2.77 5.09 2.58
C THR A 220 2.27 4.44 3.86
N ILE A 221 1.16 4.94 4.42
CA ILE A 221 0.46 4.31 5.54
C ILE A 221 -0.87 3.76 5.01
N LEU A 222 -1.03 2.45 5.12
CA LEU A 222 -2.22 1.71 4.72
C LEU A 222 -3.07 1.45 5.96
N ARG A 223 -4.32 1.87 5.94
CA ARG A 223 -5.30 1.65 7.01
C ARG A 223 -6.44 0.78 6.51
N PHE A 224 -6.80 -0.20 7.33
CA PHE A 224 -7.85 -1.17 7.06
C PHE A 224 -9.07 -0.91 7.94
N ASN A 225 -10.21 -1.45 7.56
CA ASN A 225 -11.44 -1.35 8.35
C ASN A 225 -11.54 -2.45 9.42
N GLU A 226 -10.71 -3.47 9.29
CA GLU A 226 -10.72 -4.63 10.17
C GLU A 226 -10.04 -4.32 11.51
N PRO A 227 -10.75 -4.46 12.67
CA PRO A 227 -10.20 -4.16 13.98
C PRO A 227 -8.94 -4.95 14.35
N ASP A 228 -8.81 -6.15 13.81
CA ASP A 228 -7.69 -7.06 14.08
C ASP A 228 -6.48 -6.81 13.15
N LEU A 229 -6.61 -5.91 12.16
CA LEU A 229 -5.50 -5.52 11.28
C LEU A 229 -4.86 -4.22 11.76
N PRO A 230 -3.56 -4.24 12.06
CA PRO A 230 -2.83 -3.01 12.32
C PRO A 230 -2.70 -2.17 11.04
N ASP A 231 -2.59 -0.85 11.21
CA ASP A 231 -2.08 -0.01 10.12
C ASP A 231 -0.69 -0.51 9.70
N VAL A 232 -0.36 -0.37 8.41
CA VAL A 232 0.94 -0.78 7.88
C VAL A 232 1.64 0.42 7.27
N ALA A 233 2.87 0.71 7.70
CA ALA A 233 3.74 1.67 7.03
C ALA A 233 4.63 0.94 6.02
N TYR A 234 4.60 1.41 4.78
CA TYR A 234 5.34 0.88 3.64
C TYR A 234 6.38 1.88 3.15
N LEU A 235 7.60 1.42 2.97
CA LEU A 235 8.69 2.18 2.39
C LEU A 235 9.27 1.41 1.21
N GLU A 236 9.34 2.08 0.07
CA GLU A 236 9.92 1.52 -1.14
C GLU A 236 11.38 1.93 -1.30
N HIS A 237 12.20 0.97 -1.66
CA HIS A 237 13.60 1.16 -2.05
C HIS A 237 13.81 0.62 -3.47
N LEU A 238 14.96 0.88 -4.06
CA LEU A 238 15.26 0.52 -5.44
C LEU A 238 15.07 -0.98 -5.75
N THR A 239 15.41 -1.86 -4.81
CA THR A 239 15.39 -3.32 -5.01
C THR A 239 14.58 -4.09 -3.98
N SER A 240 13.91 -3.39 -3.06
CA SER A 240 13.19 -4.01 -1.93
C SER A 240 12.18 -3.05 -1.33
N ALA A 241 11.38 -3.53 -0.40
CA ALA A 241 10.52 -2.69 0.41
C ALA A 241 10.51 -3.12 1.87
N LEU A 242 10.22 -2.18 2.75
CA LEU A 242 10.02 -2.42 4.18
C LEU A 242 8.55 -2.26 4.52
N TYR A 243 8.07 -3.16 5.38
CA TYR A 243 6.72 -3.17 5.91
C TYR A 243 6.78 -3.15 7.42
N PHE A 244 6.20 -2.15 8.04
CA PHE A 244 6.11 -2.00 9.50
C PHE A 244 4.66 -2.12 9.92
N ASP A 245 4.34 -3.13 10.73
CA ASP A 245 3.02 -3.44 11.26
C ASP A 245 2.96 -3.35 12.80
N LYS A 246 4.12 -3.17 13.44
CA LYS A 246 4.19 -2.96 14.87
C LYS A 246 3.73 -1.54 15.21
N ARG A 247 2.79 -1.43 16.14
CA ARG A 247 2.21 -0.15 16.56
C ARG A 247 3.26 0.93 16.84
N PHE A 248 4.32 0.58 17.56
CA PHE A 248 5.40 1.52 17.89
C PHE A 248 6.04 2.13 16.65
N ASP A 249 6.28 1.33 15.61
CA ASP A 249 6.89 1.81 14.36
C ASP A 249 5.89 2.64 13.55
N VAL A 250 4.64 2.15 13.40
CA VAL A 250 3.57 2.83 12.66
C VAL A 250 3.23 4.19 13.28
N ASP A 251 3.17 4.30 14.60
CA ASP A 251 2.91 5.55 15.33
C ASP A 251 3.95 6.64 14.98
N ARG A 252 5.20 6.25 14.70
CA ARG A 252 6.25 7.20 14.25
C ARG A 252 5.98 7.75 12.86
N TYR A 253 5.48 6.93 11.92
CA TYR A 253 5.07 7.39 10.58
C TYR A 253 3.80 8.23 10.62
N LEU A 254 2.85 7.90 11.48
CA LEU A 254 1.66 8.72 11.72
C LEU A 254 2.05 10.10 12.24
N LEU A 255 2.95 10.18 13.23
CA LEU A 255 3.46 11.45 13.76
C LEU A 255 4.24 12.24 12.69
N ALA A 256 5.03 11.57 11.84
CA ALA A 256 5.71 12.22 10.73
C ALA A 256 4.71 12.82 9.73
N MET A 257 3.65 12.08 9.38
CA MET A 257 2.58 12.56 8.51
C MET A 257 1.85 13.77 9.10
N GLU A 258 1.58 13.79 10.40
CA GLU A 258 0.97 14.93 11.08
C GLU A 258 1.89 16.16 11.03
N ARG A 259 3.17 16.01 11.31
CA ARG A 259 4.15 17.10 11.22
C ARG A 259 4.28 17.65 9.80
N LEU A 260 4.30 16.78 8.80
CA LEU A 260 4.30 17.17 7.39
C LEU A 260 3.05 17.98 7.04
N SER A 261 1.89 17.56 7.53
CA SER A 261 0.63 18.28 7.25
C SER A 261 0.59 19.71 7.83
N ILE A 262 1.26 19.93 8.97
CA ILE A 262 1.33 21.26 9.61
C ILE A 262 2.19 22.22 8.79
N ILE A 263 3.28 21.75 8.19
CA ILE A 263 4.18 22.59 7.38
C ILE A 263 3.73 22.69 5.92
N SER A 264 2.80 21.85 5.48
CA SER A 264 2.23 21.89 4.14
C SER A 264 1.24 23.04 3.98
N ALA A 265 1.08 23.52 2.75
CA ALA A 265 -0.01 24.44 2.41
C ALA A 265 -1.38 23.81 2.72
N ASN A 266 -2.36 24.65 3.02
CA ASN A 266 -3.74 24.20 3.24
C ASN A 266 -4.27 23.49 1.97
N PRO A 267 -5.02 22.39 2.06
CA PRO A 267 -5.59 21.73 0.89
C PRO A 267 -6.37 22.66 -0.06
N SER A 268 -7.00 23.70 0.47
CA SER A 268 -7.71 24.70 -0.33
C SER A 268 -6.78 25.58 -1.19
N GLU A 269 -5.50 25.69 -0.85
CA GLU A 269 -4.50 26.46 -1.59
C GLU A 269 -3.84 25.64 -2.71
N THR A 270 -3.96 24.31 -2.66
CA THR A 270 -3.36 23.40 -3.64
C THR A 270 -3.66 23.75 -5.10
N PRO A 271 -4.92 24.06 -5.52
CA PRO A 271 -5.20 24.44 -6.91
C PRO A 271 -4.48 25.72 -7.34
N GLY A 272 -4.36 26.70 -6.44
CA GLY A 272 -3.66 27.96 -6.71
C GLY A 272 -2.16 27.75 -6.92
N ILE A 273 -1.52 26.94 -6.04
CA ILE A 273 -0.10 26.60 -6.16
C ILE A 273 0.18 25.87 -7.49
N LEU A 274 -0.65 24.86 -7.81
CA LEU A 274 -0.50 24.11 -9.06
C LEU A 274 -0.68 25.00 -10.29
N THR A 275 -1.63 25.96 -10.25
CA THR A 275 -1.83 26.92 -11.34
C THR A 275 -0.61 27.83 -11.52
N THR A 276 0.00 28.29 -10.42
CA THR A 276 1.24 29.09 -10.47
C THR A 276 2.37 28.29 -11.13
N ILE A 277 2.57 27.03 -10.74
CA ILE A 277 3.60 26.17 -11.35
C ILE A 277 3.34 25.95 -12.85
N ILE A 278 2.07 25.76 -13.27
CA ILE A 278 1.71 25.63 -14.68
C ILE A 278 2.11 26.87 -15.47
N ASN A 279 1.80 28.07 -14.97
CA ASN A 279 2.13 29.34 -15.64
C ASN A 279 3.65 29.51 -15.80
N GLU A 280 4.43 29.17 -14.77
CA GLU A 280 5.89 29.21 -14.81
C GLU A 280 6.52 28.19 -15.80
N LEU A 281 5.81 27.11 -16.11
CA LEU A 281 6.25 26.16 -17.14
C LEU A 281 6.02 26.69 -18.57
N GLU A 282 5.16 27.70 -18.75
CA GLU A 282 4.85 28.32 -20.05
C GLU A 282 5.85 29.42 -20.42
N GLU A 283 6.56 29.97 -19.43
CA GLU A 283 7.68 30.89 -19.62
C GLU A 283 8.97 30.13 -20.00
#